data_d00b6b92ca0a6433275aa847818196a7
#
_entry.id   d00b6b92ca0a6433275aa847818196a7
#
_cell.length_a   1.000
_cell.length_b   1.000
_cell.length_c   1.000
_cell.angle_alpha   90.00
_cell.angle_beta   90.00
_cell.angle_gamma   90.00
#
_symmetry.space_group_name_H-M   'P 1'
#
loop_
_entity.id
_entity.type
_entity.pdbx_description
1 polymer ?
#
loop_
_entity_poly.entity_id
_entity_poly.type
_entity_poly.pdbx_seq_one_letter_code
_entity_poly.pdbx_strand_id
1 'polypeptide(L)'
;MLNLDTHILIHALGGTLTAREFRLLSGEPWSISAIAIWEVAKLAQLGRIALDVDSAEFARALSAVHIWPLDLAVCRALKKLDFRGDPADELIAATSLVHNVP
;
A
#
# COMPACT_ATOMS: atom_id res chain seq x y z
N MET A 1 0.67 11.99 7.04
CA MET A 1 0.12 10.70 6.57
C MET A 1 1.12 10.07 5.63
N LEU A 2 1.38 8.78 5.79
CA LEU A 2 2.32 8.04 4.97
C LEU A 2 1.57 7.15 4.00
N ASN A 3 2.00 7.12 2.74
CA ASN A 3 1.45 6.20 1.74
C ASN A 3 2.39 4.98 1.65
N LEU A 4 1.94 3.85 2.15
CA LEU A 4 2.76 2.64 2.22
C LEU A 4 2.78 1.92 0.88
N ASP A 5 3.94 1.37 0.51
CA ASP A 5 3.99 0.44 -0.60
C ASP A 5 3.48 -0.93 -0.14
N THR A 6 3.27 -1.83 -1.10
CA THR A 6 2.68 -3.13 -0.82
C THR A 6 3.55 -3.97 0.11
N HIS A 7 4.88 -3.92 -0.04
CA HIS A 7 5.78 -4.71 0.79
C HIS A 7 5.77 -4.26 2.24
N ILE A 8 5.79 -2.96 2.46
CA ILE A 8 5.71 -2.40 3.82
C ILE A 8 4.37 -2.75 4.45
N LEU A 9 3.27 -2.67 3.69
CA LEU A 9 1.95 -3.06 4.17
C LEU A 9 1.92 -4.53 4.61
N ILE A 10 2.48 -5.42 3.79
CA ILE A 10 2.53 -6.85 4.10
C ILE A 10 3.32 -7.10 5.38
N HIS A 11 4.48 -6.46 5.53
CA HIS A 11 5.29 -6.59 6.75
C HIS A 11 4.56 -6.04 7.97
N ALA A 12 3.88 -4.91 7.83
CA ALA A 12 3.11 -4.32 8.93
C ALA A 12 1.99 -5.25 9.39
N LEU A 13 1.23 -5.83 8.44
CA LEU A 13 0.13 -6.74 8.74
C LEU A 13 0.60 -8.07 9.31
N GLY A 14 1.78 -8.53 8.88
CA GLY A 14 2.37 -9.79 9.35
C GLY A 14 3.21 -9.67 10.62
N GLY A 15 3.37 -8.46 11.16
CA GLY A 15 4.19 -8.24 12.35
C GLY A 15 5.68 -8.43 12.15
N THR A 16 6.18 -8.26 10.91
CA THR A 16 7.58 -8.51 10.56
C THR A 16 8.39 -7.24 10.30
N LEU A 17 7.86 -6.07 10.67
CA LEU A 17 8.61 -4.83 10.59
C LEU A 17 9.84 -4.87 11.51
N THR A 18 10.97 -4.33 11.04
CA THR A 18 12.11 -4.12 11.91
C THR A 18 11.78 -3.06 12.96
N ALA A 19 12.55 -3.02 14.06
CA ALA A 19 12.36 -2.01 15.09
C ALA A 19 12.49 -0.59 14.52
N ARG A 20 13.41 -0.39 13.57
CA ARG A 20 13.60 0.90 12.92
C ARG A 20 12.41 1.28 12.07
N GLU A 21 11.88 0.34 11.27
CA GLU A 21 10.70 0.56 10.44
C GLU A 21 9.48 0.89 11.29
N PHE A 22 9.28 0.14 12.36
CA PHE A 22 8.18 0.38 13.28
C PHE A 22 8.24 1.80 13.87
N ARG A 23 9.42 2.25 14.29
CA ARG A 23 9.59 3.60 14.83
C ARG A 23 9.33 4.69 13.80
N LEU A 24 9.76 4.48 12.54
CA LEU A 24 9.52 5.45 11.47
C LEU A 24 8.05 5.57 11.12
N LEU A 25 7.30 4.46 11.19
CA LEU A 25 5.91 4.41 10.78
C LEU A 25 4.93 4.76 11.89
N SER A 26 5.30 4.55 13.16
CA SER A 26 4.36 4.67 14.28
C SER A 26 3.95 6.09 14.62
N GLY A 27 4.66 7.09 14.12
CA GLY A 27 4.39 8.49 14.42
C GLY A 27 3.32 9.16 13.55
N GLU A 28 2.83 8.47 12.50
CA GLU A 28 1.90 9.07 11.55
C GLU A 28 0.79 8.11 11.14
N PRO A 29 -0.37 8.65 10.76
CA PRO A 29 -1.41 7.83 10.13
C PRO A 29 -0.92 7.21 8.83
N TRP A 30 -1.40 6.01 8.52
CA TRP A 30 -1.04 5.29 7.32
C TRP A 30 -2.12 5.42 6.26
N SER A 31 -1.69 5.42 5.00
CA SER A 31 -2.58 5.31 3.86
C SER A 31 -1.99 4.30 2.87
N ILE A 32 -2.85 3.77 2.02
CA ILE A 32 -2.45 2.89 0.93
C ILE A 32 -3.22 3.24 -0.32
N SER A 33 -2.65 2.97 -1.48
CA SER A 33 -3.39 2.97 -2.73
C SER A 33 -4.28 1.73 -2.80
N ALA A 34 -5.45 1.85 -3.41
CA ALA A 34 -6.32 0.70 -3.66
C ALA A 34 -5.60 -0.43 -4.42
N ILE A 35 -4.62 -0.10 -5.26
CA ILE A 35 -3.85 -1.11 -5.98
C ILE A 35 -3.04 -2.01 -5.04
N ALA A 36 -2.63 -1.50 -3.87
CA ALA A 36 -1.90 -2.31 -2.90
C ALA A 36 -2.77 -3.45 -2.36
N ILE A 37 -4.06 -3.20 -2.17
CA ILE A 37 -5.00 -4.26 -1.75
C ILE A 37 -5.08 -5.36 -2.81
N TRP A 38 -5.16 -4.97 -4.08
CA TRP A 38 -5.18 -5.92 -5.18
C TRP A 38 -3.89 -6.75 -5.21
N GLU A 39 -2.74 -6.11 -5.02
CA GLU A 39 -1.45 -6.84 -4.99
C GLU A 39 -1.40 -7.85 -3.84
N VAL A 40 -1.86 -7.47 -2.65
CA VAL A 40 -1.91 -8.39 -1.50
C VAL A 40 -2.80 -9.59 -1.83
N ALA A 41 -3.99 -9.34 -2.37
CA ALA A 41 -4.91 -10.40 -2.75
C ALA A 41 -4.30 -11.33 -3.81
N LYS A 42 -3.58 -10.76 -4.78
CA LYS A 42 -2.93 -11.53 -5.84
C LYS A 42 -1.80 -12.40 -5.30
N LEU A 43 -0.96 -11.84 -4.43
CA LEU A 43 0.12 -12.58 -3.80
C LEU A 43 -0.41 -13.72 -2.92
N ALA A 44 -1.50 -13.47 -2.20
CA ALA A 44 -2.15 -14.51 -1.40
C ALA A 44 -2.72 -15.63 -2.29
N GLN A 45 -3.36 -15.25 -3.41
CA GLN A 45 -3.90 -16.20 -4.38
C GLN A 45 -2.79 -17.09 -4.97
N LEU A 46 -1.62 -16.52 -5.22
CA LEU A 46 -0.48 -17.23 -5.78
C LEU A 46 0.30 -18.03 -4.72
N GLY A 47 -0.11 -17.98 -3.47
CA GLY A 47 0.55 -18.70 -2.38
C GLY A 47 1.90 -18.10 -1.96
N ARG A 48 2.18 -16.85 -2.34
CA ARG A 48 3.46 -16.20 -2.03
C ARG A 48 3.49 -15.53 -0.67
N ILE A 49 2.33 -15.29 -0.06
CA ILE A 49 2.19 -14.78 1.29
C ILE A 49 1.12 -15.57 2.01
N ALA A 50 1.19 -15.61 3.34
CA ALA A 50 0.29 -16.39 4.18
C ALA A 50 -0.90 -15.57 4.72
N LEU A 51 -1.18 -14.39 4.15
CA LEU A 51 -2.32 -13.58 4.55
C LEU A 51 -3.62 -14.14 3.99
N ASP A 52 -4.66 -14.13 4.82
CA ASP A 52 -6.02 -14.49 4.41
C ASP A 52 -6.85 -13.21 4.25
N VAL A 53 -7.10 -12.82 3.01
CA VAL A 53 -7.84 -11.59 2.71
C VAL A 53 -9.32 -11.69 3.09
N ASP A 54 -9.83 -12.90 3.31
CA ASP A 54 -11.21 -13.12 3.76
C ASP A 54 -11.35 -13.07 5.29
N SER A 55 -10.25 -12.94 6.01
CA SER A 55 -10.28 -12.94 7.48
C SER A 55 -10.84 -11.64 8.03
N ALA A 56 -11.46 -11.73 9.21
CA ALA A 56 -11.92 -10.55 9.94
C ALA A 56 -10.76 -9.67 10.40
N GLU A 57 -9.61 -10.28 10.71
CA GLU A 57 -8.40 -9.56 11.11
C GLU A 57 -7.89 -8.66 9.99
N PHE A 58 -7.89 -9.15 8.75
CA PHE A 58 -7.48 -8.36 7.59
C PHE A 58 -8.41 -7.17 7.38
N ALA A 59 -9.72 -7.40 7.40
CA ALA A 59 -10.71 -6.33 7.25
C ALA A 59 -10.58 -5.27 8.34
N ARG A 60 -10.34 -5.71 9.57
CA ARG A 60 -10.17 -4.81 10.71
C ARG A 60 -8.90 -3.98 10.59
N ALA A 61 -7.81 -4.58 10.15
CA ALA A 61 -6.56 -3.87 9.93
C ALA A 61 -6.71 -2.79 8.85
N LEU A 62 -7.41 -3.10 7.76
CA LEU A 62 -7.65 -2.13 6.69
C LEU A 62 -8.56 -0.98 7.13
N SER A 63 -9.46 -1.21 8.07
CA SER A 63 -10.36 -0.15 8.56
C SER A 63 -9.62 0.98 9.28
N ALA A 64 -8.40 0.74 9.74
CA ALA A 64 -7.57 1.72 10.41
C ALA A 64 -6.66 2.50 9.46
N VAL A 65 -6.70 2.19 8.17
CA VAL A 65 -5.81 2.77 7.15
C VAL A 65 -6.67 3.51 6.14
N HIS A 66 -6.22 4.72 5.74
CA HIS A 66 -6.90 5.45 4.67
C HIS A 66 -6.58 4.80 3.33
N ILE A 67 -7.60 4.55 2.53
CA ILE A 67 -7.45 3.92 1.21
C ILE A 67 -7.71 4.94 0.12
N TRP A 68 -6.68 5.24 -0.69
CA TRP A 68 -6.81 6.14 -1.81
C TRP A 68 -7.37 5.40 -3.02
N PRO A 69 -8.37 5.95 -3.69
CA PRO A 69 -8.94 5.30 -4.86
C PRO A 69 -7.98 5.32 -6.05
N LEU A 70 -8.16 4.36 -6.95
CA LEU A 70 -7.49 4.34 -8.23
C LEU A 70 -8.37 5.09 -9.24
N ASP A 71 -8.27 6.40 -9.22
CA ASP A 71 -9.11 7.28 -10.04
C ASP A 71 -8.36 7.86 -11.25
N LEU A 72 -9.07 8.68 -12.01
CA LEU A 72 -8.50 9.27 -13.23
C LEU A 72 -7.32 10.19 -12.93
N ALA A 73 -7.37 10.93 -11.83
CA ALA A 73 -6.28 11.83 -11.46
C ALA A 73 -4.99 11.05 -11.19
N VAL A 74 -5.09 9.92 -10.49
CA VAL A 74 -3.94 9.04 -10.24
C VAL A 74 -3.41 8.48 -11.55
N CYS A 75 -4.28 8.00 -12.43
CA CYS A 75 -3.86 7.46 -13.72
C CYS A 75 -3.18 8.51 -14.61
N ARG A 76 -3.68 9.74 -14.60
CA ARG A 76 -3.06 10.85 -15.34
C ARG A 76 -1.69 11.21 -14.81
N ALA A 77 -1.46 11.05 -13.51
CA ALA A 77 -0.18 11.38 -12.88
C ALA A 77 0.95 10.43 -13.29
N LEU A 78 0.65 9.29 -13.90
CA LEU A 78 1.68 8.36 -14.39
C LEU A 78 2.68 9.03 -15.32
N LYS A 79 2.25 10.03 -16.09
CA LYS A 79 3.12 10.77 -17.02
C LYS A 79 4.20 11.59 -16.31
N LYS A 80 3.99 11.91 -15.03
CA LYS A 80 4.89 12.76 -14.26
C LYS A 80 5.96 11.98 -13.51
N LEU A 81 5.90 10.64 -13.57
CA LEU A 81 6.90 9.80 -12.92
C LEU A 81 8.19 9.80 -13.72
N ASP A 82 9.31 9.86 -13.01
CA ASP A 82 10.64 9.84 -13.59
C ASP A 82 11.23 8.44 -13.70
N PHE A 83 10.39 7.43 -13.44
CA PHE A 83 10.81 6.03 -13.55
C PHE A 83 9.70 5.21 -14.21
N ARG A 84 10.09 4.07 -14.71
CA ARG A 84 9.17 3.03 -15.18
C ARG A 84 9.48 1.74 -14.46
N GLY A 85 8.44 1.05 -14.04
CA GLY A 85 8.61 -0.18 -13.30
C GLY A 85 7.36 -1.03 -13.35
N ASP A 86 7.16 -1.83 -12.34
CA ASP A 86 5.95 -2.61 -12.16
C ASP A 86 4.75 -1.65 -12.13
N PRO A 87 3.65 -1.96 -12.85
CA PRO A 87 2.46 -1.08 -12.86
C PRO A 87 1.92 -0.73 -11.49
N ALA A 88 1.95 -1.65 -10.53
CA ALA A 88 1.50 -1.36 -9.19
C ALA A 88 2.39 -0.34 -8.49
N ASP A 89 3.71 -0.45 -8.64
CA ASP A 89 4.66 0.51 -8.07
C ASP A 89 4.45 1.91 -8.66
N GLU A 90 4.22 1.98 -9.97
CA GLU A 90 3.94 3.26 -10.63
C GLU A 90 2.64 3.89 -10.09
N LEU A 91 1.60 3.10 -9.89
CA LEU A 91 0.32 3.59 -9.37
C LEU A 91 0.42 4.06 -7.92
N ILE A 92 1.21 3.38 -7.10
CA ILE A 92 1.46 3.80 -5.73
C ILE A 92 2.21 5.14 -5.72
N ALA A 93 3.22 5.29 -6.54
CA ALA A 93 3.96 6.54 -6.65
C ALA A 93 3.07 7.67 -7.18
N ALA A 94 2.23 7.40 -8.18
CA ALA A 94 1.29 8.37 -8.71
C ALA A 94 0.28 8.83 -7.65
N THR A 95 -0.18 7.91 -6.80
CA THR A 95 -1.06 8.23 -5.68
C THR A 95 -0.39 9.21 -4.72
N SER A 96 0.88 8.98 -4.40
CA SER A 96 1.66 9.89 -3.56
C SER A 96 1.77 11.29 -4.17
N LEU A 97 1.97 11.38 -5.48
CA LEU A 97 2.04 12.68 -6.17
C LEU A 97 0.70 13.42 -6.12
N VAL A 98 -0.40 12.74 -6.43
CA VAL A 98 -1.72 13.37 -6.52
C VAL A 98 -2.17 13.91 -5.16
N HIS A 99 -1.95 13.14 -4.10
CA HIS A 99 -2.42 13.48 -2.77
C HIS A 99 -1.34 14.13 -1.89
N ASN A 100 -0.16 14.35 -2.46
CA ASN A 100 0.97 14.99 -1.77
C ASN A 100 1.28 14.30 -0.43
N VAL A 101 1.40 12.98 -0.46
CA VAL A 101 1.79 12.15 0.70
C VAL A 101 3.09 11.41 0.39
N PRO A 102 4.01 11.31 1.38
CA PRO A 102 5.28 10.63 1.16
C PRO A 102 5.17 9.14 0.93
#